data_5a9b2e7c0ebfee56671446d77892ef92
#
_entry.id   5a9b2e7c0ebfee56671446d77892ef92
#
_cell.length_a   1.000
_cell.length_b   1.000
_cell.length_c   1.000
_cell.angle_alpha   90.00
_cell.angle_beta   90.00
_cell.angle_gamma   90.00
#
_symmetry.space_group_name_H-M   'P 1'
#
loop_
_entity.id
_entity.type
_entity.pdbx_description
1 polymer ?
#
loop_
_entity_poly.entity_id
_entity_poly.type
_entity_poly.pdbx_seq_one_letter_code
_entity_poly.pdbx_strand_id
1 'polypeptide(L)'
;MDVKTHWEKVYTAKQPGAVSWYRPHLEMSLALVERAAQSHSASIIDIGAGESTLVDDLLARGYENITVLDVSQTALEVTKNRLGVLAEQIHWIVGDITQVQLEPLAYDVWHDRAVFHFLTSIEQRAAYVRNVAKAVKPGGHVIVSTFGPEGPTKCSGLEVMRYDAESLHNEFGTRFRLVESLKELHRTPFGAAQQFLYCYCRVE
;
A
#
# COMPACT_ATOMS: atom_id res chain seq x y z
N MET A 1 6.76 -4.94 -20.94
CA MET A 1 5.46 -5.58 -20.59
C MET A 1 4.69 -4.54 -19.79
N ASP A 2 3.43 -4.34 -20.09
CA ASP A 2 2.57 -3.42 -19.36
C ASP A 2 2.39 -3.89 -17.89
N VAL A 3 2.40 -2.96 -16.95
CA VAL A 3 2.35 -3.22 -15.49
C VAL A 3 1.12 -4.06 -15.12
N LYS A 4 -0.05 -3.69 -15.67
CA LYS A 4 -1.30 -4.42 -15.42
C LYS A 4 -1.19 -5.86 -15.88
N THR A 5 -0.74 -6.09 -17.11
CA THR A 5 -0.57 -7.45 -17.67
C THR A 5 0.40 -8.30 -16.84
N HIS A 6 1.46 -7.69 -16.29
CA HIS A 6 2.39 -8.41 -15.42
C HIS A 6 1.69 -8.89 -14.13
N TRP A 7 1.01 -7.99 -13.43
CA TRP A 7 0.37 -8.32 -12.15
C TRP A 7 -0.82 -9.27 -12.31
N GLU A 8 -1.62 -9.12 -13.39
CA GLU A 8 -2.67 -10.10 -13.71
C GLU A 8 -2.09 -11.52 -13.86
N LYS A 9 -0.95 -11.67 -14.55
CA LYS A 9 -0.27 -12.97 -14.68
C LYS A 9 0.23 -13.50 -13.34
N VAL A 10 0.81 -12.64 -12.49
CA VAL A 10 1.32 -13.05 -11.17
C VAL A 10 0.19 -13.62 -10.32
N TYR A 11 -0.93 -12.91 -10.22
CA TYR A 11 -2.07 -13.32 -9.39
C TYR A 11 -2.89 -14.46 -9.99
N THR A 12 -2.90 -14.62 -11.31
CA THR A 12 -3.52 -15.80 -11.96
C THR A 12 -2.68 -17.06 -11.75
N ALA A 13 -1.35 -16.94 -11.75
CA ALA A 13 -0.44 -18.09 -11.69
C ALA A 13 -0.14 -18.61 -10.27
N LYS A 14 -0.38 -17.79 -9.24
CA LYS A 14 -0.03 -18.12 -7.86
C LYS A 14 -1.27 -18.32 -7.02
N GLN A 15 -1.22 -19.27 -6.09
CA GLN A 15 -2.26 -19.41 -5.07
C GLN A 15 -2.20 -18.23 -4.09
N PRO A 16 -3.36 -17.82 -3.54
CA PRO A 16 -3.38 -16.85 -2.44
C PRO A 16 -2.44 -17.27 -1.31
N GLY A 17 -1.65 -16.33 -0.80
CA GLY A 17 -0.66 -16.61 0.24
C GLY A 17 0.66 -17.23 -0.24
N ALA A 18 0.81 -17.56 -1.53
CA ALA A 18 2.05 -18.09 -2.11
C ALA A 18 2.95 -17.00 -2.72
N VAL A 19 2.77 -15.75 -2.33
CA VAL A 19 3.60 -14.62 -2.75
C VAL A 19 4.58 -14.23 -1.64
N SER A 20 5.76 -13.73 -2.00
CA SER A 20 6.83 -13.48 -1.02
C SER A 20 6.51 -12.39 0.01
N TRP A 21 5.56 -11.50 -0.29
CA TRP A 21 5.13 -10.41 0.60
C TRP A 21 3.90 -10.75 1.46
N TYR A 22 3.34 -11.96 1.30
CA TYR A 22 2.16 -12.38 2.05
C TYR A 22 2.44 -12.51 3.55
N ARG A 23 1.47 -12.06 4.34
CA ARG A 23 1.33 -12.34 5.77
C ARG A 23 -0.15 -12.55 6.12
N PRO A 24 -0.45 -13.44 7.08
CA PRO A 24 -1.82 -13.60 7.58
C PRO A 24 -2.41 -12.31 8.17
N HIS A 25 -1.57 -11.50 8.82
CA HIS A 25 -1.90 -10.18 9.34
C HIS A 25 -0.72 -9.23 9.12
N LEU A 26 -1.02 -7.99 8.74
CA LEU A 26 -0.03 -6.93 8.55
C LEU A 26 0.04 -6.06 9.81
N GLU A 27 0.57 -6.61 10.91
CA GLU A 27 0.52 -6.01 12.24
C GLU A 27 1.10 -4.60 12.29
N MET A 28 2.24 -4.37 11.61
CA MET A 28 2.87 -3.04 11.55
C MET A 28 2.00 -2.05 10.78
N SER A 29 1.48 -2.44 9.61
CA SER A 29 0.56 -1.63 8.81
C SER A 29 -0.71 -1.29 9.60
N LEU A 30 -1.33 -2.30 10.21
CA LEU A 30 -2.55 -2.13 11.01
C LEU A 30 -2.31 -1.16 12.18
N ALA A 31 -1.24 -1.35 12.96
CA ALA A 31 -0.91 -0.48 14.09
C ALA A 31 -0.67 0.98 13.66
N LEU A 32 -0.03 1.20 12.51
CA LEU A 32 0.18 2.55 11.98
C LEU A 32 -1.13 3.18 11.48
N VAL A 33 -1.99 2.41 10.81
CA VAL A 33 -3.30 2.89 10.38
C VAL A 33 -4.17 3.24 11.58
N GLU A 34 -4.22 2.40 12.64
CA GLU A 34 -4.96 2.68 13.87
C GLU A 34 -4.46 3.95 14.57
N ARG A 35 -3.16 4.23 14.56
CA ARG A 35 -2.58 5.48 15.10
C ARG A 35 -2.92 6.70 14.25
N ALA A 36 -3.06 6.52 12.94
CA ALA A 36 -3.35 7.59 11.98
C ALA A 36 -4.85 7.92 11.94
N ALA A 37 -5.70 6.91 12.00
CA ALA A 37 -7.14 7.05 11.94
C ALA A 37 -7.70 7.50 13.31
N GLN A 38 -8.27 8.71 13.35
CA GLN A 38 -8.80 9.29 14.61
C GLN A 38 -10.16 8.71 15.02
N SER A 39 -10.85 8.01 14.12
CA SER A 39 -12.15 7.38 14.36
C SER A 39 -12.36 6.22 13.38
N HIS A 40 -13.34 5.36 13.67
CA HIS A 40 -13.74 4.29 12.74
C HIS A 40 -14.37 4.81 11.44
N SER A 41 -14.85 6.07 11.45
CA SER A 41 -15.35 6.75 10.25
C SER A 41 -14.25 7.43 9.42
N ALA A 42 -12.97 7.33 9.79
CA ALA A 42 -11.87 7.84 8.98
C ALA A 42 -11.85 7.16 7.61
N SER A 43 -11.65 7.97 6.56
CA SER A 43 -11.56 7.47 5.18
C SER A 43 -10.13 6.95 4.93
N ILE A 44 -10.00 5.65 4.71
CA ILE A 44 -8.72 4.96 4.51
C ILE A 44 -8.65 4.48 3.07
N ILE A 45 -7.49 4.67 2.41
CA ILE A 45 -7.19 4.04 1.12
C ILE A 45 -5.96 3.14 1.26
N ASP A 46 -6.10 1.89 0.79
CA ASP A 46 -5.01 0.90 0.70
C ASP A 46 -4.60 0.73 -0.76
N ILE A 47 -3.36 1.09 -1.07
CA ILE A 47 -2.80 1.14 -2.42
C ILE A 47 -2.04 -0.14 -2.74
N GLY A 48 -2.40 -0.76 -3.88
CA GLY A 48 -1.80 -2.02 -4.31
C GLY A 48 -2.08 -3.14 -3.31
N ALA A 49 -3.28 -3.13 -2.78
CA ALA A 49 -3.67 -4.09 -1.74
C ALA A 49 -3.58 -5.55 -2.20
N GLY A 50 -3.76 -5.81 -3.51
CA GLY A 50 -3.67 -7.15 -4.05
C GLY A 50 -4.59 -8.13 -3.31
N GLU A 51 -3.99 -9.21 -2.81
CA GLU A 51 -4.65 -10.22 -1.97
C GLU A 51 -4.41 -9.98 -0.46
N SER A 52 -3.99 -8.77 -0.06
CA SER A 52 -3.68 -8.42 1.33
C SER A 52 -4.88 -8.65 2.26
N THR A 53 -4.58 -9.02 3.49
CA THR A 53 -5.56 -9.21 4.57
C THR A 53 -5.74 -7.96 5.43
N LEU A 54 -5.10 -6.84 5.10
CA LEU A 54 -5.26 -5.59 5.85
C LEU A 54 -6.72 -5.14 5.89
N VAL A 55 -7.42 -5.24 4.75
CA VAL A 55 -8.84 -4.88 4.66
C VAL A 55 -9.72 -5.74 5.57
N ASP A 56 -9.39 -7.03 5.73
CA ASP A 56 -10.09 -7.94 6.67
C ASP A 56 -9.91 -7.45 8.11
N ASP A 57 -8.67 -7.11 8.49
CA ASP A 57 -8.34 -6.61 9.82
C ASP A 57 -9.00 -5.25 10.10
N LEU A 58 -9.03 -4.34 9.11
CA LEU A 58 -9.69 -3.04 9.24
C LEU A 58 -11.21 -3.20 9.45
N LEU A 59 -11.87 -4.06 8.68
CA LEU A 59 -13.30 -4.37 8.87
C LEU A 59 -13.55 -4.97 10.25
N ALA A 60 -12.73 -5.92 10.70
CA ALA A 60 -12.84 -6.54 12.02
C ALA A 60 -12.65 -5.52 13.16
N ARG A 61 -11.93 -4.42 12.93
CA ARG A 61 -11.76 -3.29 13.86
C ARG A 61 -12.89 -2.25 13.78
N GLY A 62 -13.85 -2.44 12.85
CA GLY A 62 -15.02 -1.59 12.72
C GLY A 62 -14.79 -0.32 11.89
N TYR A 63 -13.74 -0.26 11.05
CA TYR A 63 -13.59 0.83 10.09
C TYR A 63 -14.64 0.72 8.98
N GLU A 64 -15.29 1.85 8.67
CA GLU A 64 -16.48 1.90 7.82
C GLU A 64 -16.19 2.45 6.41
N ASN A 65 -15.14 3.27 6.25
CA ASN A 65 -14.87 3.99 5.00
C ASN A 65 -13.53 3.53 4.41
N ILE A 66 -13.51 2.33 3.84
CA ILE A 66 -12.31 1.72 3.29
C ILE A 66 -12.38 1.71 1.76
N THR A 67 -11.33 2.23 1.12
CA THR A 67 -11.09 2.12 -0.32
C THR A 67 -9.90 1.20 -0.54
N VAL A 68 -10.03 0.29 -1.47
CA VAL A 68 -8.97 -0.64 -1.88
C VAL A 68 -8.67 -0.44 -3.35
N LEU A 69 -7.41 -0.13 -3.67
CA LEU A 69 -6.96 0.08 -5.04
C LEU A 69 -5.89 -0.94 -5.40
N ASP A 70 -6.03 -1.57 -6.55
CA ASP A 70 -4.98 -2.37 -7.19
C ASP A 70 -5.05 -2.28 -8.72
N VAL A 71 -3.93 -2.49 -9.39
CA VAL A 71 -3.86 -2.54 -10.84
C VAL A 71 -4.43 -3.86 -11.40
N SER A 72 -4.41 -4.93 -10.58
CA SER A 72 -4.92 -6.26 -10.93
C SER A 72 -6.36 -6.44 -10.46
N GLN A 73 -7.27 -6.62 -11.41
CA GLN A 73 -8.64 -7.02 -11.11
C GLN A 73 -8.70 -8.42 -10.50
N THR A 74 -7.86 -9.34 -10.98
CA THR A 74 -7.79 -10.72 -10.46
C THR A 74 -7.50 -10.73 -8.96
N ALA A 75 -6.53 -9.95 -8.50
CA ALA A 75 -6.19 -9.85 -7.09
C ALA A 75 -7.36 -9.32 -6.24
N LEU A 76 -8.03 -8.27 -6.72
CA LEU A 76 -9.20 -7.71 -6.03
C LEU A 76 -10.37 -8.70 -5.97
N GLU A 77 -10.61 -9.49 -7.04
CA GLU A 77 -11.66 -10.51 -7.04
C GLU A 77 -11.38 -11.64 -6.02
N VAL A 78 -10.11 -12.03 -5.84
CA VAL A 78 -9.73 -12.98 -4.79
C VAL A 78 -10.07 -12.42 -3.40
N THR A 79 -9.75 -11.16 -3.14
CA THR A 79 -10.06 -10.49 -1.87
C THR A 79 -11.56 -10.33 -1.66
N LYS A 80 -12.32 -9.91 -2.68
CA LYS A 80 -13.79 -9.83 -2.61
C LYS A 80 -14.44 -11.19 -2.30
N ASN A 81 -13.97 -12.24 -2.96
CA ASN A 81 -14.49 -13.60 -2.73
C ASN A 81 -14.20 -14.08 -1.29
N ARG A 82 -13.03 -13.74 -0.73
CA ARG A 82 -12.66 -14.03 0.65
C ARG A 82 -13.56 -13.29 1.65
N LEU A 83 -13.84 -12.02 1.40
CA LEU A 83 -14.68 -11.17 2.27
C LEU A 83 -16.18 -11.54 2.18
N GLY A 84 -16.62 -12.13 1.07
CA GLY A 84 -18.04 -12.44 0.84
C GLY A 84 -18.92 -11.18 0.92
N VAL A 85 -19.95 -11.21 1.72
CA VAL A 85 -20.90 -10.08 1.86
C VAL A 85 -20.24 -8.80 2.41
N LEU A 86 -19.16 -8.92 3.16
CA LEU A 86 -18.41 -7.76 3.67
C LEU A 86 -17.74 -6.95 2.56
N ALA A 87 -17.51 -7.53 1.39
CA ALA A 87 -16.96 -6.82 0.24
C ALA A 87 -17.85 -5.66 -0.26
N GLU A 88 -19.15 -5.70 0.04
CA GLU A 88 -20.10 -4.63 -0.30
C GLU A 88 -19.85 -3.33 0.49
N GLN A 89 -19.13 -3.42 1.62
CA GLN A 89 -18.77 -2.27 2.46
C GLN A 89 -17.51 -1.54 1.96
N ILE A 90 -16.82 -2.08 0.96
CA ILE A 90 -15.55 -1.58 0.47
C ILE A 90 -15.72 -0.87 -0.87
N HIS A 91 -15.05 0.27 -1.02
CA HIS A 91 -14.93 0.94 -2.31
C HIS A 91 -13.75 0.36 -3.09
N TRP A 92 -14.02 -0.29 -4.23
CA TRP A 92 -13.01 -0.97 -5.03
C TRP A 92 -12.61 -0.16 -6.25
N ILE A 93 -11.31 0.07 -6.45
CA ILE A 93 -10.75 0.77 -7.60
C ILE A 93 -9.75 -0.14 -8.32
N VAL A 94 -10.01 -0.46 -9.58
CA VAL A 94 -9.04 -1.12 -10.47
C VAL A 94 -8.30 -0.04 -11.25
N GLY A 95 -7.00 0.15 -11.01
CA GLY A 95 -6.25 1.19 -11.71
C GLY A 95 -4.79 1.27 -11.31
N ASP A 96 -4.01 1.90 -12.19
CA ASP A 96 -2.62 2.28 -11.92
C ASP A 96 -2.61 3.57 -11.09
N ILE A 97 -2.01 3.53 -9.91
CA ILE A 97 -1.93 4.66 -8.99
C ILE A 97 -1.22 5.89 -9.58
N THR A 98 -0.40 5.70 -10.60
CA THR A 98 0.26 6.83 -11.28
C THR A 98 -0.65 7.54 -12.28
N GLN A 99 -1.81 6.94 -12.64
CA GLN A 99 -2.71 7.43 -13.69
C GLN A 99 -4.15 7.64 -13.20
N VAL A 100 -4.57 6.94 -12.15
CA VAL A 100 -5.94 7.00 -11.63
C VAL A 100 -6.28 8.41 -11.15
N GLN A 101 -7.53 8.83 -11.37
CA GLN A 101 -8.06 10.06 -10.84
C GLN A 101 -8.80 9.80 -9.54
N LEU A 102 -8.21 10.20 -8.42
CA LEU A 102 -8.83 10.12 -7.10
C LEU A 102 -9.51 11.47 -6.77
N GLU A 103 -10.60 11.39 -6.00
CA GLU A 103 -11.27 12.58 -5.50
C GLU A 103 -10.33 13.39 -4.59
N PRO A 104 -10.31 14.73 -4.75
CA PRO A 104 -9.48 15.58 -3.92
C PRO A 104 -9.91 15.53 -2.46
N LEU A 105 -8.91 15.52 -1.55
CA LEU A 105 -9.13 15.60 -0.09
C LEU A 105 -10.14 14.56 0.43
N ALA A 106 -10.12 13.35 -0.17
CA ALA A 106 -11.07 12.31 0.18
C ALA A 106 -10.63 11.47 1.37
N TYR A 107 -9.31 11.34 1.61
CA TYR A 107 -8.76 10.37 2.53
C TYR A 107 -8.11 11.01 3.76
N ASP A 108 -8.37 10.42 4.92
CA ASP A 108 -7.70 10.74 6.18
C ASP A 108 -6.39 9.95 6.33
N VAL A 109 -6.38 8.71 5.79
CA VAL A 109 -5.21 7.81 5.83
C VAL A 109 -4.95 7.21 4.45
N TRP A 110 -3.73 7.36 4.00
CA TRP A 110 -3.16 6.68 2.83
C TRP A 110 -2.20 5.61 3.29
N HIS A 111 -2.43 4.37 2.87
CA HIS A 111 -1.54 3.25 3.14
C HIS A 111 -1.04 2.64 1.82
N ASP A 112 0.24 2.31 1.79
CA ASP A 112 0.92 1.59 0.70
C ASP A 112 1.96 0.65 1.31
N ARG A 113 1.85 -0.62 1.01
CA ARG A 113 2.90 -1.58 1.34
C ARG A 113 3.35 -2.33 0.09
N ALA A 114 4.56 -2.01 -0.37
CA ALA A 114 5.22 -2.66 -1.51
C ALA A 114 4.67 -2.26 -2.90
N VAL A 115 4.17 -1.01 -3.08
CA VAL A 115 3.86 -0.47 -4.41
C VAL A 115 4.86 0.59 -4.83
N PHE A 116 5.11 1.59 -3.97
CA PHE A 116 5.98 2.72 -4.30
C PHE A 116 7.37 2.28 -4.78
N HIS A 117 7.91 1.19 -4.26
CA HIS A 117 9.23 0.70 -4.66
C HIS A 117 9.31 0.15 -6.09
N PHE A 118 8.18 -0.15 -6.74
CA PHE A 118 8.14 -0.54 -8.16
C PHE A 118 8.21 0.67 -9.10
N LEU A 119 8.03 1.88 -8.59
CA LEU A 119 8.09 3.11 -9.37
C LEU A 119 9.54 3.53 -9.58
N THR A 120 10.20 2.91 -10.55
CA THR A 120 11.64 3.10 -10.78
C THR A 120 11.99 4.36 -11.55
N SER A 121 11.04 4.98 -12.26
CA SER A 121 11.27 6.27 -12.94
C SER A 121 10.85 7.46 -12.05
N ILE A 122 11.53 8.59 -12.23
CA ILE A 122 11.24 9.85 -11.52
C ILE A 122 9.81 10.33 -11.82
N GLU A 123 9.37 10.17 -13.07
CA GLU A 123 8.04 10.60 -13.53
C GLU A 123 6.93 9.82 -12.83
N GLN A 124 7.11 8.50 -12.66
CA GLN A 124 6.15 7.64 -11.95
C GLN A 124 6.06 8.03 -10.47
N ARG A 125 7.20 8.22 -9.79
CA ARG A 125 7.22 8.64 -8.39
C ARG A 125 6.59 10.02 -8.21
N ALA A 126 6.92 10.96 -9.08
CA ALA A 126 6.29 12.28 -9.06
C ALA A 126 4.77 12.23 -9.31
N ALA A 127 4.30 11.34 -10.21
CA ALA A 127 2.86 11.14 -10.44
C ALA A 127 2.16 10.57 -9.20
N TYR A 128 2.77 9.57 -8.58
CA TYR A 128 2.28 9.00 -7.31
C TYR A 128 2.18 10.06 -6.21
N VAL A 129 3.26 10.82 -5.96
CA VAL A 129 3.28 11.86 -4.91
C VAL A 129 2.25 12.97 -5.19
N ARG A 130 2.04 13.35 -6.47
CA ARG A 130 0.95 14.29 -6.82
C ARG A 130 -0.43 13.73 -6.46
N ASN A 131 -0.68 12.44 -6.70
CA ASN A 131 -1.95 11.81 -6.33
C ASN A 131 -2.15 11.79 -4.81
N VAL A 132 -1.13 11.44 -4.04
CA VAL A 132 -1.14 11.52 -2.57
C VAL A 132 -1.47 12.95 -2.11
N ALA A 133 -0.72 13.94 -2.63
CA ALA A 133 -0.88 15.34 -2.25
C ALA A 133 -2.27 15.92 -2.62
N LYS A 134 -2.91 15.39 -3.66
CA LYS A 134 -4.27 15.77 -4.07
C LYS A 134 -5.34 15.09 -3.23
N ALA A 135 -5.18 13.80 -2.96
CA ALA A 135 -6.25 12.95 -2.42
C ALA A 135 -6.30 12.94 -0.88
N VAL A 136 -5.16 13.15 -0.20
CA VAL A 136 -5.10 13.16 1.26
C VAL A 136 -5.43 14.55 1.80
N LYS A 137 -6.28 14.58 2.82
CA LYS A 137 -6.70 15.81 3.52
C LYS A 137 -5.51 16.51 4.20
N PRO A 138 -5.52 17.84 4.35
CA PRO A 138 -4.62 18.52 5.29
C PRO A 138 -4.78 17.93 6.70
N GLY A 139 -3.67 17.66 7.37
CA GLY A 139 -3.68 16.96 8.67
C GLY A 139 -3.84 15.45 8.59
N GLY A 140 -4.16 14.90 7.42
CA GLY A 140 -4.23 13.46 7.17
C GLY A 140 -2.84 12.80 7.18
N HIS A 141 -2.82 11.50 7.06
CA HIS A 141 -1.62 10.69 7.26
C HIS A 141 -1.28 9.83 6.05
N VAL A 142 0.02 9.66 5.80
CA VAL A 142 0.56 8.86 4.70
C VAL A 142 1.53 7.84 5.28
N ILE A 143 1.24 6.57 5.04
CA ILE A 143 2.05 5.42 5.47
C ILE A 143 2.51 4.70 4.22
N VAL A 144 3.81 4.75 3.93
CA VAL A 144 4.39 4.06 2.77
C VAL A 144 5.48 3.11 3.22
N SER A 145 5.39 1.87 2.77
CA SER A 145 6.37 0.84 3.08
C SER A 145 7.02 0.28 1.80
N THR A 146 8.35 0.29 1.81
CA THR A 146 9.21 -0.17 0.70
C THR A 146 10.22 -1.18 1.19
N PHE A 147 10.96 -1.81 0.28
CA PHE A 147 12.16 -2.51 0.72
C PHE A 147 13.21 -1.52 1.26
N GLY A 148 13.77 -1.85 2.41
CA GLY A 148 14.89 -1.14 3.02
C GLY A 148 16.22 -1.45 2.33
N PRO A 149 17.34 -0.81 2.75
CA PRO A 149 18.66 -0.98 2.12
C PRO A 149 19.14 -2.43 2.06
N GLU A 150 18.74 -3.27 3.02
CA GLU A 150 19.08 -4.70 3.08
C GLU A 150 18.01 -5.60 2.45
N GLY A 151 16.95 -5.00 1.87
CA GLY A 151 15.90 -5.72 1.16
C GLY A 151 16.35 -6.21 -0.22
N PRO A 152 15.53 -7.03 -0.88
CA PRO A 152 15.80 -7.48 -2.25
C PRO A 152 15.89 -6.34 -3.26
N THR A 153 16.65 -6.54 -4.34
CA THR A 153 16.69 -5.62 -5.50
C THR A 153 15.63 -5.92 -6.54
N LYS A 154 14.95 -7.06 -6.41
CA LYS A 154 13.87 -7.50 -7.31
C LYS A 154 12.71 -8.08 -6.50
N CYS A 155 11.49 -7.87 -7.01
CA CYS A 155 10.28 -8.51 -6.50
C CYS A 155 9.43 -8.97 -7.69
N SER A 156 8.94 -10.21 -7.67
CA SER A 156 8.17 -10.81 -8.78
C SER A 156 8.81 -10.65 -10.16
N GLY A 157 10.15 -10.70 -10.22
CA GLY A 157 10.90 -10.54 -11.47
C GLY A 157 11.10 -9.08 -11.93
N LEU A 158 10.51 -8.11 -11.25
CA LEU A 158 10.68 -6.68 -11.52
C LEU A 158 11.79 -6.09 -10.65
N GLU A 159 12.53 -5.12 -11.21
CA GLU A 159 13.45 -4.27 -10.45
C GLU A 159 12.65 -3.41 -9.46
N VAL A 160 13.22 -3.18 -8.28
CA VAL A 160 12.64 -2.30 -7.27
C VAL A 160 13.67 -1.32 -6.74
N MET A 161 13.18 -0.16 -6.33
CA MET A 161 13.95 0.80 -5.55
C MET A 161 14.02 0.34 -4.10
N ARG A 162 15.17 0.58 -3.44
CA ARG A 162 15.35 0.38 -2.01
C ARG A 162 15.63 1.72 -1.37
N TYR A 163 15.08 1.93 -0.20
CA TYR A 163 15.14 3.22 0.47
C TYR A 163 15.63 3.09 1.90
N ASP A 164 16.39 4.06 2.36
CA ASP A 164 16.49 4.39 3.77
C ASP A 164 15.44 5.44 4.17
N ALA A 165 15.39 5.80 5.45
CA ALA A 165 14.35 6.70 5.96
C ALA A 165 14.41 8.09 5.32
N GLU A 166 15.61 8.61 5.10
CA GLU A 166 15.83 9.94 4.53
C GLU A 166 15.45 9.97 3.04
N SER A 167 15.97 9.03 2.26
CA SER A 167 15.71 8.95 0.83
C SER A 167 14.24 8.70 0.51
N LEU A 168 13.54 7.88 1.31
CA LEU A 168 12.10 7.67 1.12
C LEU A 168 11.30 8.94 1.46
N HIS A 169 11.58 9.58 2.58
CA HIS A 169 10.90 10.81 2.96
C HIS A 169 11.14 11.94 1.95
N ASN A 170 12.35 12.05 1.41
CA ASN A 170 12.72 13.08 0.43
C ASN A 170 11.92 12.97 -0.89
N GLU A 171 11.41 11.78 -1.26
CA GLU A 171 10.53 11.62 -2.43
C GLU A 171 9.20 12.38 -2.25
N PHE A 172 8.72 12.55 -1.00
CA PHE A 172 7.45 13.22 -0.70
C PHE A 172 7.59 14.73 -0.53
N GLY A 173 8.75 15.20 -0.11
CA GLY A 173 9.05 16.63 0.06
C GLY A 173 8.43 17.27 1.30
N THR A 174 8.58 18.58 1.42
CA THR A 174 8.34 19.35 2.66
C THR A 174 6.87 19.42 3.09
N ARG A 175 5.93 19.16 2.19
CA ARG A 175 4.48 19.11 2.53
C ARG A 175 4.14 17.91 3.43
N PHE A 176 4.99 16.91 3.46
CA PHE A 176 4.79 15.68 4.21
C PHE A 176 5.77 15.63 5.39
N ARG A 177 5.30 16.08 6.56
CA ARG A 177 6.14 16.07 7.76
C ARG A 177 6.33 14.64 8.26
N LEU A 178 7.58 14.18 8.33
CA LEU A 178 7.90 12.87 8.88
C LEU A 178 7.48 12.80 10.36
N VAL A 179 6.66 11.81 10.70
CA VAL A 179 6.27 11.49 12.07
C VAL A 179 7.18 10.42 12.62
N GLU A 180 7.40 9.36 11.86
CA GLU A 180 8.21 8.22 12.29
C GLU A 180 8.69 7.41 11.08
N SER A 181 9.83 6.72 11.25
CA SER A 181 10.31 5.71 10.32
C SER A 181 10.64 4.42 11.08
N LEU A 182 10.13 3.28 10.58
CA LEU A 182 10.23 1.98 11.24
C LEU A 182 10.76 0.93 10.26
N LYS A 183 11.54 -0.01 10.79
CA LYS A 183 11.99 -1.19 10.03
C LYS A 183 11.21 -2.42 10.46
N GLU A 184 10.78 -3.22 9.49
CA GLU A 184 10.15 -4.52 9.70
C GLU A 184 11.00 -5.61 9.03
N LEU A 185 11.28 -6.68 9.76
CA LEU A 185 11.85 -7.89 9.18
C LEU A 185 10.70 -8.85 8.82
N HIS A 186 10.29 -8.83 7.58
CA HIS A 186 9.29 -9.73 7.04
C HIS A 186 9.91 -11.11 6.74
N ARG A 187 9.27 -12.17 7.20
CA ARG A 187 9.58 -13.54 6.79
C ARG A 187 8.57 -13.98 5.72
N THR A 188 9.11 -14.32 4.54
CA THR A 188 8.27 -14.83 3.44
C THR A 188 7.68 -16.20 3.81
N PRO A 189 6.59 -16.64 3.15
CA PRO A 189 6.08 -18.01 3.32
C PRO A 189 7.12 -19.11 3.03
N PHE A 190 8.19 -18.78 2.33
CA PHE A 190 9.30 -19.69 1.97
C PHE A 190 10.49 -19.58 2.90
N GLY A 191 10.38 -18.85 4.03
CA GLY A 191 11.41 -18.73 5.07
C GLY A 191 12.49 -17.67 4.82
N ALA A 192 12.51 -17.01 3.65
CA ALA A 192 13.45 -15.91 3.39
C ALA A 192 13.10 -14.67 4.20
N ALA A 193 14.11 -13.89 4.60
CA ALA A 193 13.93 -12.60 5.26
C ALA A 193 13.97 -11.46 4.25
N GLN A 194 13.05 -10.51 4.39
CA GLN A 194 12.99 -9.28 3.60
C GLN A 194 12.86 -8.09 4.55
N GLN A 195 13.79 -7.14 4.46
CA GLN A 195 13.72 -5.92 5.24
C GLN A 195 12.76 -4.94 4.54
N PHE A 196 11.72 -4.53 5.25
CA PHE A 196 10.85 -3.41 4.89
C PHE A 196 11.19 -2.18 5.73
N LEU A 197 10.97 -1.02 5.13
CA LEU A 197 11.07 0.29 5.77
C LEU A 197 9.73 1.00 5.62
N TYR A 198 9.16 1.43 6.72
CA TYR A 198 7.96 2.28 6.76
C TYR A 198 8.36 3.75 6.93
N CYS A 199 7.76 4.62 6.15
CA CYS A 199 7.76 6.06 6.30
C CYS A 199 6.34 6.50 6.65
N TYR A 200 6.17 7.04 7.85
CA TYR A 200 4.89 7.54 8.34
C TYR A 200 4.96 9.06 8.41
N CYS A 201 4.15 9.73 7.60
CA CYS A 201 4.10 11.18 7.48
C CYS A 201 2.72 11.73 7.79
N ARG A 202 2.68 13.02 8.15
CA ARG A 202 1.48 13.84 8.24
C ARG A 202 1.50 14.91 7.14
N VAL A 203 0.37 15.13 6.48
CA VAL A 203 0.20 16.18 5.47
C VAL A 203 0.00 17.53 6.16
N GLU A 204 0.81 18.52 5.79
CA GLU A 204 0.73 19.89 6.28
C GLU A 204 -0.23 20.75 5.43
#